data_33acefcd0a142c36dcc281b3e716223d
#
_entry.id   33acefcd0a142c36dcc281b3e716223d
#
_cell.length_a   1.000
_cell.length_b   1.000
_cell.length_c   1.000
_cell.angle_alpha   90.00
_cell.angle_beta   90.00
_cell.angle_gamma   90.00
#
_symmetry.space_group_name_H-M   'P 1'
#
loop_
_entity.id
_entity.type
_entity.pdbx_description
1 polymer ?
#
loop_
_entity_poly.entity_id
_entity_poly.type
_entity_poly.pdbx_seq_one_letter_code
_entity_poly.pdbx_strand_id
1 'polypeptide(L)'
;SCALIGCARLFRCKGYHIIVSAIEHHAILHAAAFLEDEGFDVTYLMPDAAGFIHPESLLKAMRPDTILVSIMMANNEIGTIQPISDLAYIAHTNGCDGCLFHTDAVQAYGQIPIDVKRLGVDLLSASAHKIYGPKGIGLLYIRDGITLTPLIFGGGQEGGIRGGTENVPAIAGFGVAAKIAFNQMRSTMRHEIALRNYLIQRVLHEIPFCQLNGSQQNRLPGNANFSFEYVEGSSLLMMLDAQGICASSGSACASSSAAPSHVLTAIGLSDELAHASLRLTLGRNTTKKELDFVVSILKETIDQLRSISDSYLNRISR
;
A
#
# COMPACT_ATOMS: atom_id res chain seq x y z
N SER A 1 10.36 9.34 0.49
CA SER A 1 11.38 10.15 -0.20
C SER A 1 12.73 10.15 0.53
N CYS A 2 12.79 10.43 1.86
CA CYS A 2 14.07 10.52 2.59
C CYS A 2 14.90 9.24 2.45
N ALA A 3 14.29 8.06 2.59
CA ALA A 3 14.97 6.78 2.40
C ALA A 3 15.57 6.64 1.00
N LEU A 4 14.77 6.83 -0.06
CA LEU A 4 15.22 6.62 -1.44
C LEU A 4 16.27 7.63 -1.86
N ILE A 5 15.95 8.92 -1.77
CA ILE A 5 16.84 9.98 -2.26
C ILE A 5 18.11 10.08 -1.41
N GLY A 6 17.98 9.95 -0.07
CA GLY A 6 19.11 9.98 0.84
C GLY A 6 20.07 8.80 0.62
N CYS A 7 19.53 7.62 0.33
CA CYS A 7 20.29 6.44 -0.03
C CYS A 7 20.96 6.58 -1.40
N ALA A 8 20.18 6.93 -2.45
CA ALA A 8 20.68 7.07 -3.79
C ALA A 8 21.87 8.04 -3.90
N ARG A 9 21.76 9.20 -3.26
CA ARG A 9 22.85 10.19 -3.25
C ARG A 9 24.08 9.72 -2.52
N LEU A 10 23.92 8.98 -1.40
CA LEU A 10 25.05 8.44 -0.66
C LEU A 10 25.79 7.37 -1.44
N PHE A 11 25.06 6.47 -2.10
CA PHE A 11 25.61 5.31 -2.79
C PHE A 11 25.92 5.55 -4.28
N ARG A 12 25.80 6.79 -4.77
CA ARG A 12 26.05 7.15 -6.17
C ARG A 12 27.42 6.71 -6.70
N CYS A 13 28.44 6.63 -5.83
CA CYS A 13 29.76 6.14 -6.21
C CYS A 13 29.85 4.61 -6.39
N LYS A 14 28.84 3.86 -5.92
CA LYS A 14 28.76 2.40 -6.02
C LYS A 14 27.90 1.92 -7.19
N GLY A 15 26.96 2.78 -7.67
CA GLY A 15 26.08 2.45 -8.78
C GLY A 15 24.98 3.47 -8.99
N TYR A 16 24.21 3.25 -10.03
CA TYR A 16 23.14 4.17 -10.47
C TYR A 16 21.78 3.47 -10.61
N HIS A 17 21.73 2.15 -10.38
CA HIS A 17 20.50 1.39 -10.58
C HIS A 17 19.70 1.25 -9.27
N ILE A 18 18.38 1.50 -9.39
CA ILE A 18 17.40 1.42 -8.31
C ILE A 18 16.23 0.56 -8.79
N ILE A 19 15.71 -0.29 -7.93
CA ILE A 19 14.53 -1.11 -8.23
C ILE A 19 13.39 -0.73 -7.29
N VAL A 20 12.20 -0.48 -7.85
CA VAL A 20 10.96 -0.25 -7.08
C VAL A 20 9.84 -1.13 -7.63
N SER A 21 8.79 -1.41 -6.84
CA SER A 21 7.62 -2.06 -7.41
C SER A 21 6.73 -1.05 -8.16
N ALA A 22 6.05 -1.51 -9.22
CA ALA A 22 5.12 -0.67 -9.97
C ALA A 22 3.84 -0.33 -9.18
N ILE A 23 3.59 -1.01 -8.07
CA ILE A 23 2.43 -0.82 -7.20
C ILE A 23 2.74 -0.05 -5.91
N GLU A 24 3.87 0.66 -5.87
CA GLU A 24 4.23 1.51 -4.73
C GLU A 24 3.23 2.67 -4.55
N HIS A 25 3.20 3.20 -3.33
CA HIS A 25 2.54 4.49 -3.09
C HIS A 25 3.24 5.61 -3.88
N HIS A 26 2.49 6.61 -4.32
CA HIS A 26 3.04 7.76 -5.06
C HIS A 26 4.21 8.46 -4.36
N ALA A 27 4.31 8.40 -3.02
CA ALA A 27 5.46 8.92 -2.28
C ALA A 27 6.80 8.23 -2.64
N ILE A 28 6.73 6.98 -3.10
CA ILE A 28 7.88 6.22 -3.60
C ILE A 28 8.03 6.42 -5.11
N LEU A 29 6.94 6.28 -5.89
CA LEU A 29 6.99 6.44 -7.34
C LEU A 29 7.49 7.82 -7.77
N HIS A 30 6.99 8.90 -7.14
CA HIS A 30 7.48 10.26 -7.44
C HIS A 30 8.93 10.48 -6.97
N ALA A 31 9.37 9.82 -5.89
CA ALA A 31 10.78 9.87 -5.50
C ALA A 31 11.67 9.10 -6.47
N ALA A 32 11.19 7.99 -7.02
CA ALA A 32 11.87 7.23 -8.06
C ALA A 32 11.98 8.03 -9.37
N ALA A 33 10.87 8.62 -9.84
CA ALA A 33 10.87 9.49 -11.01
C ALA A 33 11.81 10.70 -10.85
N PHE A 34 11.83 11.32 -9.68
CA PHE A 34 12.79 12.39 -9.39
C PHE A 34 14.25 11.91 -9.50
N LEU A 35 14.54 10.67 -9.07
CA LEU A 35 15.88 10.10 -9.19
C LEU A 35 16.24 9.77 -10.65
N GLU A 36 15.27 9.40 -11.50
CA GLU A 36 15.48 9.27 -12.96
C GLU A 36 15.93 10.61 -13.56
N ASP A 37 15.27 11.72 -13.16
CA ASP A 37 15.66 13.07 -13.58
C ASP A 37 17.07 13.46 -13.07
N GLU A 38 17.52 12.91 -11.93
CA GLU A 38 18.89 13.06 -11.42
C GLU A 38 19.91 12.10 -12.11
N GLY A 39 19.48 11.28 -13.06
CA GLY A 39 20.34 10.40 -13.86
C GLY A 39 20.54 9.00 -13.25
N PHE A 40 19.68 8.56 -12.35
CA PHE A 40 19.62 7.16 -11.93
C PHE A 40 18.78 6.34 -12.92
N ASP A 41 19.08 5.08 -13.04
CA ASP A 41 18.32 4.11 -13.82
C ASP A 41 17.34 3.38 -12.88
N VAL A 42 16.04 3.49 -13.14
CA VAL A 42 15.01 2.90 -12.28
C VAL A 42 14.27 1.78 -12.99
N THR A 43 14.30 0.59 -12.40
CA THR A 43 13.47 -0.54 -12.84
C THR A 43 12.20 -0.64 -12.00
N TYR A 44 11.05 -0.64 -12.67
CA TYR A 44 9.73 -0.84 -12.05
C TYR A 44 9.30 -2.30 -12.20
N LEU A 45 9.29 -3.06 -11.10
CA LEU A 45 8.87 -4.46 -11.11
C LEU A 45 7.35 -4.58 -11.17
N MET A 46 6.86 -5.28 -12.18
CA MET A 46 5.44 -5.57 -12.32
C MET A 46 5.03 -6.71 -11.37
N PRO A 47 3.89 -6.56 -10.67
CA PRO A 47 3.31 -7.64 -9.87
C PRO A 47 2.61 -8.69 -10.77
N ASP A 48 2.24 -9.82 -10.16
CA ASP A 48 1.26 -10.74 -10.73
C ASP A 48 -0.18 -10.23 -10.51
N ALA A 49 -1.17 -10.98 -11.00
CA ALA A 49 -2.59 -10.64 -10.86
C ALA A 49 -3.09 -10.63 -9.39
N ALA A 50 -2.38 -11.28 -8.47
CA ALA A 50 -2.66 -11.23 -7.05
C ALA A 50 -1.90 -10.10 -6.33
N GLY A 51 -1.09 -9.33 -7.06
CA GLY A 51 -0.32 -8.19 -6.56
C GLY A 51 1.00 -8.57 -5.89
N PHE A 52 1.56 -9.77 -6.12
CA PHE A 52 2.86 -10.16 -5.59
C PHE A 52 4.00 -9.75 -6.52
N ILE A 53 5.07 -9.25 -5.93
CA ILE A 53 6.39 -9.15 -6.56
C ILE A 53 7.11 -10.47 -6.28
N HIS A 54 7.38 -11.25 -7.33
CA HIS A 54 8.03 -12.54 -7.19
C HIS A 54 9.55 -12.39 -7.02
N PRO A 55 10.17 -13.18 -6.12
CA PRO A 55 11.61 -13.24 -5.92
C PRO A 55 12.38 -13.42 -7.23
N GLU A 56 11.90 -14.28 -8.15
CA GLU A 56 12.52 -14.54 -9.45
C GLU A 56 12.51 -13.31 -10.37
N SER A 57 11.48 -12.47 -10.28
CA SER A 57 11.39 -11.22 -11.05
C SER A 57 12.41 -10.21 -10.55
N LEU A 58 12.55 -10.09 -9.22
CA LEU A 58 13.58 -9.25 -8.63
C LEU A 58 14.99 -9.77 -9.01
N LEU A 59 15.25 -11.07 -8.87
CA LEU A 59 16.56 -11.65 -9.21
C LEU A 59 16.97 -11.34 -10.65
N LYS A 60 16.03 -11.42 -11.60
CA LYS A 60 16.30 -11.10 -13.01
C LYS A 60 16.57 -9.61 -13.25
N ALA A 61 16.03 -8.74 -12.42
CA ALA A 61 16.21 -7.29 -12.53
C ALA A 61 17.47 -6.79 -11.81
N MET A 62 18.04 -7.60 -10.89
CA MET A 62 19.25 -7.22 -10.16
C MET A 62 20.45 -7.06 -11.09
N ARG A 63 21.26 -6.04 -10.81
CA ARG A 63 22.49 -5.72 -11.55
C ARG A 63 23.64 -5.48 -10.56
N PRO A 64 24.90 -5.63 -10.99
CA PRO A 64 26.06 -5.34 -10.13
C PRO A 64 26.14 -3.90 -9.63
N ASP A 65 25.48 -2.96 -10.32
CA ASP A 65 25.36 -1.54 -9.93
C ASP A 65 24.01 -1.19 -9.27
N THR A 66 23.20 -2.18 -8.88
CA THR A 66 21.98 -1.95 -8.09
C THR A 66 22.35 -1.55 -6.67
N ILE A 67 21.99 -0.34 -6.27
CA ILE A 67 22.31 0.24 -4.95
C ILE A 67 21.14 0.19 -3.95
N LEU A 68 19.91 0.11 -4.46
CA LEU A 68 18.70 0.16 -3.63
C LEU A 68 17.57 -0.63 -4.29
N VAL A 69 16.91 -1.43 -3.46
CA VAL A 69 15.61 -2.03 -3.78
C VAL A 69 14.57 -1.49 -2.81
N SER A 70 13.44 -1.00 -3.30
CA SER A 70 12.34 -0.48 -2.47
C SER A 70 11.03 -1.15 -2.86
N ILE A 71 10.51 -2.00 -1.98
CA ILE A 71 9.25 -2.73 -2.19
C ILE A 71 8.39 -2.59 -0.95
N MET A 72 7.16 -2.08 -1.12
CA MET A 72 6.22 -1.90 -0.02
C MET A 72 5.88 -3.24 0.64
N MET A 73 5.73 -3.22 1.97
CA MET A 73 5.42 -4.44 2.72
C MET A 73 4.02 -4.95 2.46
N ALA A 74 3.07 -4.03 2.29
CA ALA A 74 1.69 -4.37 1.96
C ALA A 74 1.05 -3.24 1.16
N ASN A 75 0.31 -3.59 0.11
CA ASN A 75 -0.30 -2.59 -0.75
C ASN A 75 -1.53 -1.94 -0.09
N ASN A 76 -1.63 -0.63 -0.21
CA ASN A 76 -2.67 0.20 0.40
C ASN A 76 -4.04 0.09 -0.27
N GLU A 77 -4.10 -0.40 -1.51
CA GLU A 77 -5.35 -0.53 -2.28
C GLU A 77 -5.88 -1.96 -2.21
N ILE A 78 -5.08 -2.92 -2.64
CA ILE A 78 -5.47 -4.34 -2.75
C ILE A 78 -5.11 -5.18 -1.52
N GLY A 79 -4.37 -4.64 -0.57
CA GLY A 79 -4.04 -5.28 0.69
C GLY A 79 -2.99 -6.40 0.64
N THR A 80 -2.51 -6.80 -0.53
CA THR A 80 -1.53 -7.90 -0.69
C THR A 80 -0.25 -7.63 0.08
N ILE A 81 0.20 -8.61 0.87
CA ILE A 81 1.42 -8.57 1.69
C ILE A 81 2.56 -9.23 0.93
N GLN A 82 3.68 -8.53 0.77
CA GLN A 82 4.84 -8.98 -0.02
C GLN A 82 5.76 -9.92 0.77
N PRO A 83 6.50 -10.82 0.10
CA PRO A 83 7.49 -11.71 0.71
C PRO A 83 8.81 -10.97 1.00
N ILE A 84 8.77 -9.96 1.89
CA ILE A 84 9.87 -9.00 2.12
C ILE A 84 11.19 -9.68 2.48
N SER A 85 11.17 -10.74 3.30
CA SER A 85 12.41 -11.43 3.70
C SER A 85 13.18 -12.03 2.52
N ASP A 86 12.46 -12.64 1.58
CA ASP A 86 13.07 -13.26 0.40
C ASP A 86 13.60 -12.19 -0.57
N LEU A 87 12.83 -11.11 -0.74
CA LEU A 87 13.21 -9.98 -1.57
C LEU A 87 14.43 -9.24 -1.01
N ALA A 88 14.48 -9.02 0.31
CA ALA A 88 15.63 -8.39 0.96
C ALA A 88 16.90 -9.26 0.83
N TYR A 89 16.77 -10.57 1.00
CA TYR A 89 17.90 -11.49 0.79
C TYR A 89 18.45 -11.42 -0.63
N ILE A 90 17.59 -11.38 -1.65
CA ILE A 90 18.02 -11.26 -3.05
C ILE A 90 18.75 -9.92 -3.28
N ALA A 91 18.22 -8.82 -2.75
CA ALA A 91 18.83 -7.51 -2.89
C ALA A 91 20.27 -7.50 -2.33
N HIS A 92 20.46 -8.04 -1.14
CA HIS A 92 21.77 -8.06 -0.47
C HIS A 92 22.77 -8.98 -1.14
N THR A 93 22.32 -10.05 -1.81
CA THR A 93 23.23 -11.05 -2.40
C THR A 93 23.55 -10.80 -3.86
N ASN A 94 22.77 -9.96 -4.57
CA ASN A 94 22.89 -9.80 -6.03
C ASN A 94 23.07 -8.34 -6.50
N GLY A 95 23.02 -7.36 -5.60
CA GLY A 95 23.32 -5.96 -5.89
C GLY A 95 24.79 -5.60 -5.72
N CYS A 96 25.12 -4.31 -5.73
CA CYS A 96 26.44 -3.83 -5.39
C CYS A 96 26.82 -4.20 -3.93
N ASP A 97 28.10 -4.14 -3.59
CA ASP A 97 28.51 -4.29 -2.20
C ASP A 97 27.83 -3.24 -1.30
N GLY A 98 27.00 -3.74 -0.36
CA GLY A 98 26.19 -2.91 0.52
C GLY A 98 24.89 -2.37 -0.14
N CYS A 99 24.37 -3.01 -1.17
CA CYS A 99 23.02 -2.73 -1.70
C CYS A 99 21.99 -2.74 -0.55
N LEU A 100 21.14 -1.71 -0.47
CA LEU A 100 20.18 -1.55 0.59
C LEU A 100 18.77 -2.00 0.17
N PHE A 101 18.02 -2.48 1.16
CA PHE A 101 16.61 -2.82 1.00
C PHE A 101 15.74 -1.92 1.88
N HIS A 102 14.86 -1.14 1.22
CA HIS A 102 13.83 -0.32 1.84
C HIS A 102 12.45 -0.98 1.71
N THR A 103 11.63 -0.89 2.75
CA THR A 103 10.23 -1.24 2.66
C THR A 103 9.33 -0.10 3.17
N ASP A 104 8.32 0.26 2.38
CA ASP A 104 7.21 1.08 2.87
C ASP A 104 6.27 0.19 3.67
N ALA A 105 6.31 0.31 4.99
CA ALA A 105 5.46 -0.42 5.92
C ALA A 105 4.29 0.42 6.46
N VAL A 106 3.96 1.54 5.82
CA VAL A 106 2.90 2.46 6.29
C VAL A 106 1.57 1.74 6.51
N GLN A 107 1.23 0.78 5.67
CA GLN A 107 -0.01 0.00 5.82
C GLN A 107 0.14 -1.24 6.69
N ALA A 108 1.37 -1.71 6.91
CA ALA A 108 1.67 -2.92 7.68
C ALA A 108 1.95 -2.63 9.16
N TYR A 109 2.57 -1.47 9.45
CA TYR A 109 2.97 -1.09 10.80
C TYR A 109 1.76 -1.00 11.74
N GLY A 110 1.83 -1.76 12.85
CA GLY A 110 0.74 -1.87 13.81
C GLY A 110 -0.45 -2.74 13.38
N GLN A 111 -0.48 -3.24 12.14
CA GLN A 111 -1.52 -4.12 11.61
C GLN A 111 -1.09 -5.59 11.57
N ILE A 112 0.19 -5.84 11.26
CA ILE A 112 0.79 -7.17 11.23
C ILE A 112 2.13 -7.15 11.98
N PRO A 113 2.63 -8.31 12.47
CA PRO A 113 3.94 -8.39 13.13
C PRO A 113 5.07 -7.98 12.19
N ILE A 114 5.95 -7.10 12.69
CA ILE A 114 7.16 -6.66 11.98
C ILE A 114 8.36 -6.91 12.88
N ASP A 115 9.32 -7.66 12.38
CA ASP A 115 10.65 -7.83 12.98
C ASP A 115 11.69 -7.47 11.91
N VAL A 116 12.27 -6.27 12.03
CA VAL A 116 13.19 -5.72 11.02
C VAL A 116 14.44 -6.58 10.84
N LYS A 117 14.92 -7.26 11.91
CA LYS A 117 16.07 -8.14 11.85
C LYS A 117 15.75 -9.42 11.08
N ARG A 118 14.60 -10.03 11.38
CA ARG A 118 14.13 -11.25 10.69
C ARG A 118 13.79 -10.99 9.23
N LEU A 119 13.23 -9.81 8.94
CA LEU A 119 12.92 -9.40 7.56
C LEU A 119 14.16 -9.05 6.76
N GLY A 120 15.26 -8.71 7.43
CA GLY A 120 16.50 -8.31 6.78
C GLY A 120 16.44 -6.93 6.13
N VAL A 121 15.50 -6.06 6.53
CA VAL A 121 15.37 -4.73 5.96
C VAL A 121 16.38 -3.74 6.53
N ASP A 122 16.88 -2.86 5.69
CA ASP A 122 17.80 -1.80 6.06
C ASP A 122 17.09 -0.51 6.44
N LEU A 123 16.01 -0.23 5.73
CA LEU A 123 15.20 0.97 5.88
C LEU A 123 13.72 0.58 5.92
N LEU A 124 12.96 1.18 6.85
CA LEU A 124 11.52 0.97 6.93
C LEU A 124 10.81 2.28 7.22
N SER A 125 9.80 2.60 6.39
CA SER A 125 8.96 3.78 6.57
C SER A 125 7.63 3.42 7.20
N ALA A 126 7.16 4.24 8.18
CA ALA A 126 5.83 4.12 8.77
C ALA A 126 5.21 5.49 9.06
N SER A 127 3.89 5.54 9.26
CA SER A 127 3.13 6.78 9.51
C SER A 127 2.13 6.60 10.64
N ALA A 128 2.10 7.57 11.55
CA ALA A 128 1.30 7.52 12.77
C ALA A 128 -0.21 7.47 12.48
N HIS A 129 -0.70 8.24 11.50
CA HIS A 129 -2.14 8.35 11.21
C HIS A 129 -2.76 7.04 10.68
N LYS A 130 -1.97 6.06 10.27
CA LYS A 130 -2.45 4.74 9.86
C LYS A 130 -2.70 3.79 11.03
N ILE A 131 -2.26 4.16 12.23
CA ILE A 131 -2.48 3.42 13.48
C ILE A 131 -3.23 4.27 14.53
N TYR A 132 -4.10 5.16 14.07
CA TYR A 132 -4.89 6.08 14.91
C TYR A 132 -4.06 7.12 15.69
N GLY A 133 -2.83 7.37 15.26
CA GLY A 133 -1.95 8.41 15.78
C GLY A 133 -2.15 9.76 15.09
N PRO A 134 -1.36 10.78 15.45
CA PRO A 134 -1.45 12.12 14.87
C PRO A 134 -1.10 12.12 13.38
N LYS A 135 -1.76 13.00 12.61
CA LYS A 135 -1.35 13.35 11.24
C LYS A 135 -0.05 14.17 11.28
N GLY A 136 0.70 14.16 10.18
CA GLY A 136 1.90 14.99 10.02
C GLY A 136 3.16 14.47 10.71
N ILE A 137 3.15 13.24 11.22
CA ILE A 137 4.31 12.54 11.78
C ILE A 137 4.45 11.13 11.23
N GLY A 138 5.68 10.74 10.92
CA GLY A 138 6.08 9.41 10.50
C GLY A 138 7.42 9.03 11.10
N LEU A 139 7.87 7.82 10.87
CA LEU A 139 9.21 7.35 11.25
C LEU A 139 9.91 6.74 10.04
N LEU A 140 11.23 6.81 10.09
CA LEU A 140 12.12 6.04 9.24
C LEU A 140 13.05 5.23 10.17
N TYR A 141 12.90 3.90 10.14
CA TYR A 141 13.89 3.01 10.72
C TYR A 141 15.10 2.94 9.79
N ILE A 142 16.26 3.06 10.36
CA ILE A 142 17.56 2.92 9.69
C ILE A 142 18.37 1.89 10.48
N ARG A 143 18.83 0.83 9.80
CA ARG A 143 19.67 -0.19 10.44
C ARG A 143 20.99 0.43 10.91
N ASP A 144 21.46 -0.01 12.07
CA ASP A 144 22.74 0.45 12.63
C ASP A 144 23.89 0.31 11.61
N GLY A 145 24.72 1.32 11.53
CA GLY A 145 25.85 1.40 10.60
C GLY A 145 25.50 1.97 9.22
N ILE A 146 24.21 2.25 8.93
CA ILE A 146 23.78 2.94 7.72
C ILE A 146 23.63 4.43 8.02
N THR A 147 24.10 5.26 7.10
CA THR A 147 23.85 6.70 7.07
C THR A 147 23.07 7.07 5.83
N LEU A 148 22.46 8.25 5.82
CA LEU A 148 21.75 8.79 4.65
C LEU A 148 22.17 10.22 4.39
N THR A 149 22.18 10.62 3.14
CA THR A 149 22.32 12.05 2.80
C THR A 149 21.04 12.78 3.21
N PRO A 150 21.11 13.85 4.02
CA PRO A 150 19.93 14.58 4.44
C PRO A 150 19.25 15.27 3.23
N LEU A 151 17.92 15.32 3.26
CA LEU A 151 17.13 16.11 2.29
C LEU A 151 16.81 17.50 2.84
N ILE A 152 16.70 17.64 4.16
CA ILE A 152 16.40 18.89 4.84
C ILE A 152 17.60 19.23 5.70
N PHE A 153 18.34 20.23 5.26
CA PHE A 153 19.54 20.71 5.96
C PHE A 153 19.15 21.62 7.14
N GLY A 154 19.96 21.60 8.18
CA GLY A 154 19.74 22.39 9.39
C GLY A 154 20.73 22.06 10.47
N GLY A 155 20.29 22.04 11.72
CA GLY A 155 21.11 21.62 12.88
C GLY A 155 21.28 20.11 12.97
N GLY A 156 21.78 19.62 14.11
CA GLY A 156 22.05 18.21 14.33
C GLY A 156 20.85 17.35 14.73
N GLN A 157 19.61 17.85 14.54
CA GLN A 157 18.40 17.08 14.86
C GLN A 157 18.33 15.78 14.06
N GLU A 158 17.69 14.76 14.63
CA GLU A 158 17.59 13.40 14.06
C GLU A 158 18.94 12.85 13.60
N GLY A 159 20.00 13.07 14.39
CA GLY A 159 21.35 12.64 14.03
C GLY A 159 21.94 13.33 12.78
N GLY A 160 21.45 14.51 12.42
CA GLY A 160 21.85 15.26 11.22
C GLY A 160 21.13 14.81 9.93
N ILE A 161 20.27 13.82 9.98
CA ILE A 161 19.56 13.28 8.80
C ILE A 161 18.39 14.20 8.39
N ARG A 162 17.76 14.86 9.38
CA ARG A 162 16.63 15.76 9.15
C ARG A 162 16.71 16.96 10.08
N GLY A 163 17.11 18.12 9.54
CA GLY A 163 17.18 19.37 10.28
C GLY A 163 15.79 19.92 10.65
N GLY A 164 15.78 20.79 11.67
CA GLY A 164 14.58 21.43 12.22
C GLY A 164 14.14 20.84 13.55
N THR A 165 13.64 21.71 14.45
CA THR A 165 13.17 21.32 15.78
C THR A 165 12.14 20.20 15.70
N GLU A 166 12.28 19.19 16.53
CA GLU A 166 11.43 18.02 16.58
C GLU A 166 10.00 18.40 17.05
N ASN A 167 8.99 17.83 16.36
CA ASN A 167 7.59 17.96 16.77
C ASN A 167 7.29 17.02 17.95
N VAL A 168 7.77 17.37 19.14
CA VAL A 168 7.68 16.52 20.36
C VAL A 168 6.24 16.09 20.66
N PRO A 169 5.20 16.93 20.58
CA PRO A 169 3.82 16.49 20.80
C PRO A 169 3.38 15.39 19.84
N ALA A 170 3.70 15.52 18.55
CA ALA A 170 3.34 14.49 17.55
C ALA A 170 4.16 13.22 17.72
N ILE A 171 5.45 13.33 18.08
CA ILE A 171 6.32 12.18 18.40
C ILE A 171 5.76 11.40 19.59
N ALA A 172 5.40 12.09 20.68
CA ALA A 172 4.80 11.47 21.86
C ALA A 172 3.47 10.76 21.52
N GLY A 173 2.60 11.44 20.73
CA GLY A 173 1.35 10.86 20.25
C GLY A 173 1.56 9.62 19.37
N PHE A 174 2.58 9.62 18.51
CA PHE A 174 2.94 8.44 17.73
C PHE A 174 3.41 7.30 18.63
N GLY A 175 4.27 7.58 19.61
CA GLY A 175 4.74 6.58 20.59
C GLY A 175 3.59 5.90 21.34
N VAL A 176 2.59 6.69 21.78
CA VAL A 176 1.37 6.16 22.43
C VAL A 176 0.57 5.29 21.47
N ALA A 177 0.33 5.75 20.24
CA ALA A 177 -0.40 5.00 19.23
C ALA A 177 0.30 3.67 18.89
N ALA A 178 1.63 3.69 18.72
CA ALA A 178 2.43 2.49 18.46
C ALA A 178 2.33 1.48 19.61
N LYS A 179 2.41 1.94 20.88
CA LYS A 179 2.27 1.09 22.06
C LYS A 179 0.88 0.43 22.13
N ILE A 180 -0.18 1.19 21.85
CA ILE A 180 -1.55 0.66 21.81
C ILE A 180 -1.68 -0.37 20.69
N ALA A 181 -1.25 -0.03 19.47
CA ALA A 181 -1.31 -0.92 18.32
C ALA A 181 -0.54 -2.23 18.58
N PHE A 182 0.66 -2.17 19.13
CA PHE A 182 1.45 -3.36 19.50
C PHE A 182 0.72 -4.25 20.52
N ASN A 183 0.21 -3.67 21.61
CA ASN A 183 -0.47 -4.42 22.66
C ASN A 183 -1.78 -5.08 22.17
N GLN A 184 -2.49 -4.44 21.27
CA GLN A 184 -3.78 -4.91 20.75
C GLN A 184 -3.67 -5.69 19.43
N MET A 185 -2.50 -5.72 18.79
CA MET A 185 -2.29 -6.25 17.43
C MET A 185 -2.94 -7.61 17.22
N ARG A 186 -2.65 -8.59 18.07
CA ARG A 186 -3.16 -9.98 17.90
C ARG A 186 -4.67 -10.07 18.00
N SER A 187 -5.31 -9.30 18.87
CA SER A 187 -6.77 -9.27 19.02
C SER A 187 -7.42 -8.55 17.85
N THR A 188 -6.89 -7.40 17.47
CA THR A 188 -7.35 -6.59 16.34
C THR A 188 -7.23 -7.36 15.03
N MET A 189 -6.08 -7.99 14.75
CA MET A 189 -5.90 -8.82 13.57
C MET A 189 -6.96 -9.93 13.47
N ARG A 190 -7.18 -10.68 14.56
CA ARG A 190 -8.19 -11.76 14.56
C ARG A 190 -9.59 -11.24 14.28
N HIS A 191 -9.96 -10.13 14.91
CA HIS A 191 -11.24 -9.47 14.72
C HIS A 191 -11.43 -9.00 13.27
N GLU A 192 -10.47 -8.23 12.76
CA GLU A 192 -10.53 -7.69 11.40
C GLU A 192 -10.50 -8.79 10.33
N ILE A 193 -9.67 -9.83 10.49
CA ILE A 193 -9.63 -10.97 9.56
C ILE A 193 -10.99 -11.68 9.50
N ALA A 194 -11.63 -11.92 10.67
CA ALA A 194 -12.94 -12.57 10.71
C ALA A 194 -14.00 -11.73 9.98
N LEU A 195 -14.03 -10.42 10.26
CA LEU A 195 -14.98 -9.50 9.62
C LEU A 195 -14.69 -9.30 8.13
N ARG A 196 -13.42 -9.16 7.74
CA ARG A 196 -13.01 -9.05 6.34
C ARG A 196 -13.43 -10.28 5.54
N ASN A 197 -13.15 -11.47 6.06
CA ASN A 197 -13.52 -12.71 5.38
C ASN A 197 -15.04 -12.85 5.26
N TYR A 198 -15.78 -12.46 6.29
CA TYR A 198 -17.23 -12.39 6.26
C TYR A 198 -17.74 -11.42 5.18
N LEU A 199 -17.17 -10.21 5.12
CA LEU A 199 -17.50 -9.22 4.10
C LEU A 199 -17.22 -9.75 2.68
N ILE A 200 -16.02 -10.29 2.47
CA ILE A 200 -15.60 -10.83 1.16
C ILE A 200 -16.55 -11.95 0.72
N GLN A 201 -16.86 -12.89 1.61
CA GLN A 201 -17.77 -13.99 1.30
C GLN A 201 -19.17 -13.48 0.92
N ARG A 202 -19.71 -12.52 1.69
CA ARG A 202 -21.02 -11.94 1.42
C ARG A 202 -21.07 -11.24 0.07
N VAL A 203 -20.11 -10.36 -0.20
CA VAL A 203 -20.06 -9.59 -1.46
C VAL A 203 -19.94 -10.52 -2.65
N LEU A 204 -19.01 -11.48 -2.64
CA LEU A 204 -18.82 -12.39 -3.77
C LEU A 204 -20.00 -13.36 -3.99
N HIS A 205 -20.76 -13.68 -2.93
CA HIS A 205 -21.92 -14.57 -3.06
C HIS A 205 -23.21 -13.84 -3.46
N GLU A 206 -23.40 -12.61 -2.95
CA GLU A 206 -24.67 -11.89 -3.09
C GLU A 206 -24.70 -10.91 -4.26
N ILE A 207 -23.53 -10.50 -4.77
CA ILE A 207 -23.42 -9.54 -5.87
C ILE A 207 -22.75 -10.22 -7.06
N PRO A 208 -23.50 -10.54 -8.12
CA PRO A 208 -22.92 -11.14 -9.33
C PRO A 208 -22.02 -10.15 -10.06
N PHE A 209 -21.19 -10.66 -10.98
CA PHE A 209 -20.27 -9.86 -11.80
C PHE A 209 -19.40 -8.93 -10.95
N CYS A 210 -18.80 -9.47 -9.89
CA CYS A 210 -17.80 -8.81 -9.07
C CYS A 210 -16.62 -9.74 -8.82
N GLN A 211 -15.46 -9.15 -8.55
CA GLN A 211 -14.25 -9.86 -8.19
C GLN A 211 -13.54 -9.19 -7.02
N LEU A 212 -12.79 -9.98 -6.25
CA LEU A 212 -11.87 -9.49 -5.24
C LEU A 212 -10.52 -9.19 -5.89
N ASN A 213 -9.98 -7.99 -5.70
CA ASN A 213 -8.68 -7.59 -6.20
C ASN A 213 -7.58 -7.91 -5.17
N GLY A 214 -6.44 -8.42 -5.65
CA GLY A 214 -5.31 -8.82 -4.82
C GLY A 214 -5.46 -10.19 -4.14
N SER A 215 -4.45 -10.60 -3.37
CA SER A 215 -4.41 -11.92 -2.72
C SER A 215 -5.54 -12.12 -1.72
N GLN A 216 -6.19 -13.27 -1.73
CA GLN A 216 -7.21 -13.62 -0.75
C GLN A 216 -6.60 -14.03 0.60
N GLN A 217 -5.44 -14.68 0.60
CA GLN A 217 -4.81 -15.26 1.79
C GLN A 217 -3.80 -14.31 2.43
N ASN A 218 -2.81 -13.87 1.67
CA ASN A 218 -1.75 -12.98 2.15
C ASN A 218 -2.18 -11.52 2.00
N ARG A 219 -3.11 -11.11 2.85
CA ARG A 219 -3.78 -9.80 2.79
C ARG A 219 -3.80 -9.14 4.17
N LEU A 220 -3.69 -7.81 4.19
CA LEU A 220 -3.90 -7.00 5.39
C LEU A 220 -5.22 -7.36 6.09
N PRO A 221 -5.24 -7.38 7.43
CA PRO A 221 -6.41 -7.83 8.20
C PRO A 221 -7.71 -7.11 7.84
N GLY A 222 -7.68 -5.80 7.72
CA GLY A 222 -8.86 -4.96 7.52
C GLY A 222 -9.11 -4.50 6.08
N ASN A 223 -8.42 -5.03 5.07
CA ASN A 223 -8.56 -4.55 3.69
C ASN A 223 -9.42 -5.49 2.84
N ALA A 224 -10.40 -4.94 2.12
CA ALA A 224 -11.10 -5.60 1.03
C ALA A 224 -11.24 -4.62 -0.15
N ASN A 225 -10.86 -5.07 -1.35
CA ASN A 225 -10.96 -4.29 -2.58
C ASN A 225 -11.67 -5.12 -3.63
N PHE A 226 -12.75 -4.59 -4.20
CA PHE A 226 -13.57 -5.25 -5.19
C PHE A 226 -13.64 -4.42 -6.47
N SER A 227 -13.85 -5.07 -7.61
CA SER A 227 -14.29 -4.43 -8.85
C SER A 227 -15.64 -5.01 -9.27
N PHE A 228 -16.52 -4.15 -9.78
CA PHE A 228 -17.89 -4.51 -10.17
C PHE A 228 -18.10 -4.20 -11.66
N GLU A 229 -18.39 -5.23 -12.46
CA GLU A 229 -18.72 -5.02 -13.87
C GLU A 229 -20.03 -4.24 -14.03
N TYR A 230 -20.10 -3.41 -15.08
CA TYR A 230 -21.28 -2.63 -15.46
C TYR A 230 -21.70 -1.55 -14.44
N VAL A 231 -20.76 -1.06 -13.65
CA VAL A 231 -21.00 -0.04 -12.62
C VAL A 231 -20.04 1.13 -12.82
N GLU A 232 -20.55 2.34 -12.74
CA GLU A 232 -19.74 3.56 -12.72
C GLU A 232 -19.31 3.85 -11.28
N GLY A 233 -17.97 3.81 -11.03
CA GLY A 233 -17.42 3.81 -9.68
C GLY A 233 -17.63 5.11 -8.90
N SER A 234 -17.64 6.28 -9.54
CA SER A 234 -17.89 7.55 -8.86
C SER A 234 -19.35 7.68 -8.42
N SER A 235 -20.30 7.21 -9.22
CA SER A 235 -21.70 7.13 -8.85
C SER A 235 -21.91 6.18 -7.67
N LEU A 236 -21.24 5.01 -7.70
CA LEU A 236 -21.27 4.06 -6.58
C LEU A 236 -20.80 4.72 -5.28
N LEU A 237 -19.66 5.41 -5.30
CA LEU A 237 -19.12 6.10 -4.12
C LEU A 237 -20.07 7.18 -3.60
N MET A 238 -20.63 7.99 -4.50
CA MET A 238 -21.57 9.07 -4.13
C MET A 238 -22.83 8.51 -3.47
N MET A 239 -23.39 7.42 -4.01
CA MET A 239 -24.59 6.79 -3.45
C MET A 239 -24.30 6.13 -2.08
N LEU A 240 -23.14 5.52 -1.90
CA LEU A 240 -22.72 4.97 -0.60
C LEU A 240 -22.50 6.08 0.44
N ASP A 241 -21.87 7.19 0.05
CA ASP A 241 -21.66 8.36 0.92
C ASP A 241 -22.98 8.96 1.40
N ALA A 242 -23.98 9.06 0.51
CA ALA A 242 -25.33 9.50 0.87
C ALA A 242 -26.03 8.60 1.91
N GLN A 243 -25.60 7.35 2.05
CA GLN A 243 -26.04 6.40 3.06
C GLN A 243 -25.14 6.38 4.32
N GLY A 244 -24.15 7.28 4.40
CA GLY A 244 -23.19 7.37 5.51
C GLY A 244 -22.11 6.29 5.47
N ILE A 245 -21.88 5.65 4.32
CA ILE A 245 -20.85 4.63 4.14
C ILE A 245 -19.60 5.28 3.52
N CYS A 246 -18.55 5.44 4.33
CA CYS A 246 -17.25 5.93 3.85
C CYS A 246 -16.47 4.83 3.15
N ALA A 247 -16.24 4.98 1.86
CA ALA A 247 -15.46 4.06 1.04
C ALA A 247 -14.51 4.84 0.11
N SER A 248 -13.71 4.15 -0.68
CA SER A 248 -12.80 4.77 -1.66
C SER A 248 -12.74 3.92 -2.91
N SER A 249 -12.66 4.56 -4.07
CA SER A 249 -12.13 3.91 -5.28
C SER A 249 -10.63 3.70 -5.08
N GLY A 250 -10.00 2.73 -5.73
CA GLY A 250 -8.57 2.40 -5.67
C GLY A 250 -7.72 3.31 -4.77
N SER A 251 -7.17 4.40 -5.28
CA SER A 251 -6.39 5.38 -4.52
C SER A 251 -7.23 6.57 -4.07
N ALA A 252 -7.41 6.73 -2.76
CA ALA A 252 -8.03 7.94 -2.19
C ALA A 252 -7.24 9.22 -2.47
N CYS A 253 -5.93 9.11 -2.73
CA CYS A 253 -5.05 10.26 -3.04
C CYS A 253 -5.11 10.69 -4.51
N ALA A 254 -5.61 9.85 -5.41
CA ALA A 254 -5.76 10.13 -6.83
C ALA A 254 -7.20 10.56 -7.21
N SER A 255 -8.06 10.84 -6.23
CA SER A 255 -9.47 11.23 -6.44
C SER A 255 -9.67 12.50 -7.30
N SER A 256 -8.61 13.25 -7.56
CA SER A 256 -8.61 14.41 -8.47
C SER A 256 -8.17 14.07 -9.90
N SER A 257 -7.70 12.85 -10.17
CA SER A 257 -7.22 12.40 -11.48
C SER A 257 -8.29 11.53 -12.16
N ALA A 258 -8.57 11.78 -13.43
CA ALA A 258 -9.45 10.95 -14.25
C ALA A 258 -8.81 9.60 -14.64
N ALA A 259 -7.55 9.36 -14.25
CA ALA A 259 -6.84 8.12 -14.57
C ALA A 259 -7.23 6.97 -13.63
N PRO A 260 -7.31 5.72 -14.14
CA PRO A 260 -7.54 4.55 -13.31
C PRO A 260 -6.39 4.33 -12.31
N SER A 261 -6.63 3.53 -11.27
CA SER A 261 -5.59 3.18 -10.31
C SER A 261 -4.44 2.45 -11.01
N HIS A 262 -3.22 2.99 -10.87
CA HIS A 262 -2.00 2.35 -11.38
C HIS A 262 -1.76 0.96 -10.75
N VAL A 263 -2.23 0.74 -9.52
CA VAL A 263 -2.15 -0.57 -8.85
C VAL A 263 -3.06 -1.58 -9.54
N LEU A 264 -4.31 -1.20 -9.82
CA LEU A 264 -5.30 -2.09 -10.42
C LEU A 264 -4.95 -2.40 -11.88
N THR A 265 -4.47 -1.42 -12.63
CA THR A 265 -3.97 -1.65 -14.00
C THR A 265 -2.69 -2.52 -14.01
N ALA A 266 -1.79 -2.33 -13.05
CA ALA A 266 -0.58 -3.14 -12.92
C ALA A 266 -0.85 -4.62 -12.61
N ILE A 267 -1.94 -4.95 -11.91
CA ILE A 267 -2.37 -6.34 -11.69
C ILE A 267 -3.22 -6.91 -12.83
N GLY A 268 -3.38 -6.16 -13.93
CA GLY A 268 -4.02 -6.63 -15.18
C GLY A 268 -5.51 -6.32 -15.31
N LEU A 269 -6.10 -5.46 -14.49
CA LEU A 269 -7.48 -5.02 -14.70
C LEU A 269 -7.56 -4.07 -15.90
N SER A 270 -8.65 -4.17 -16.65
CA SER A 270 -9.00 -3.13 -17.63
C SER A 270 -9.28 -1.80 -16.94
N ASP A 271 -9.13 -0.70 -17.67
CA ASP A 271 -9.43 0.64 -17.15
C ASP A 271 -10.87 0.74 -16.63
N GLU A 272 -11.83 0.12 -17.32
CA GLU A 272 -13.22 0.05 -16.91
C GLU A 272 -13.40 -0.61 -15.53
N LEU A 273 -12.80 -1.78 -15.32
CA LEU A 273 -12.85 -2.49 -14.02
C LEU A 273 -12.06 -1.77 -12.92
N ALA A 274 -10.98 -1.11 -13.27
CA ALA A 274 -10.20 -0.33 -12.33
C ALA A 274 -10.98 0.92 -11.85
N HIS A 275 -11.72 1.57 -12.74
CA HIS A 275 -12.63 2.67 -12.38
C HIS A 275 -13.83 2.21 -11.56
N ALA A 276 -14.35 1.01 -11.82
CA ALA A 276 -15.44 0.39 -11.07
C ALA A 276 -15.01 -0.31 -9.79
N SER A 277 -13.88 0.11 -9.21
CA SER A 277 -13.34 -0.49 -7.99
C SER A 277 -13.85 0.21 -6.73
N LEU A 278 -14.00 -0.57 -5.67
CA LEU A 278 -14.38 -0.12 -4.34
C LEU A 278 -13.47 -0.75 -3.29
N ARG A 279 -12.76 0.09 -2.53
CA ARG A 279 -12.01 -0.33 -1.37
C ARG A 279 -12.78 -0.06 -0.10
N LEU A 280 -13.01 -1.11 0.68
CA LEU A 280 -13.58 -1.08 2.02
C LEU A 280 -12.49 -1.42 3.02
N THR A 281 -12.26 -0.54 3.99
CA THR A 281 -11.25 -0.75 5.03
C THR A 281 -11.91 -0.82 6.39
N LEU A 282 -11.71 -1.95 7.06
CA LEU A 282 -12.23 -2.21 8.39
C LEU A 282 -11.24 -1.72 9.44
N GLY A 283 -11.74 -1.37 10.61
CA GLY A 283 -10.93 -0.99 11.75
C GLY A 283 -11.32 -1.77 13.00
N ARG A 284 -10.56 -1.55 14.07
CA ARG A 284 -10.73 -2.24 15.37
C ARG A 284 -12.12 -2.16 15.99
N ASN A 285 -12.91 -1.16 15.61
CA ASN A 285 -14.27 -0.94 16.14
C ASN A 285 -15.37 -1.37 15.16
N THR A 286 -15.02 -1.83 13.96
CA THR A 286 -16.00 -2.29 12.98
C THR A 286 -16.76 -3.50 13.52
N THR A 287 -18.06 -3.54 13.32
CA THR A 287 -18.97 -4.58 13.79
C THR A 287 -19.58 -5.37 12.64
N LYS A 288 -20.00 -6.60 12.91
CA LYS A 288 -20.72 -7.41 11.93
C LYS A 288 -22.01 -6.74 11.45
N LYS A 289 -22.74 -6.05 12.37
CA LYS A 289 -23.99 -5.34 12.04
C LYS A 289 -23.76 -4.22 11.01
N GLU A 290 -22.64 -3.49 11.14
CA GLU A 290 -22.28 -2.46 10.15
C GLU A 290 -21.96 -3.12 8.79
N LEU A 291 -21.28 -4.27 8.76
CA LEU A 291 -21.02 -4.98 7.52
C LEU A 291 -22.30 -5.52 6.87
N ASP A 292 -23.27 -6.01 7.66
CA ASP A 292 -24.57 -6.44 7.16
C ASP A 292 -25.30 -5.27 6.48
N PHE A 293 -25.26 -4.08 7.10
CA PHE A 293 -25.81 -2.86 6.51
C PHE A 293 -25.08 -2.47 5.22
N VAL A 294 -23.74 -2.44 5.24
CA VAL A 294 -22.93 -2.10 4.05
C VAL A 294 -23.24 -3.03 2.88
N VAL A 295 -23.32 -4.35 3.11
CA VAL A 295 -23.61 -5.31 2.03
C VAL A 295 -25.02 -5.12 1.46
N SER A 296 -26.02 -4.85 2.32
CA SER A 296 -27.39 -4.58 1.86
C SER A 296 -27.44 -3.34 0.96
N ILE A 297 -26.89 -2.22 1.42
CA ILE A 297 -26.87 -0.97 0.66
C ILE A 297 -26.02 -1.11 -0.62
N LEU A 298 -24.88 -1.78 -0.54
CA LEU A 298 -24.02 -2.00 -1.70
C LEU A 298 -24.74 -2.77 -2.80
N LYS A 299 -25.47 -3.84 -2.43
CA LYS A 299 -26.29 -4.62 -3.37
C LYS A 299 -27.37 -3.77 -4.02
N GLU A 300 -28.18 -3.06 -3.23
CA GLU A 300 -29.24 -2.19 -3.74
C GLU A 300 -28.69 -1.12 -4.68
N THR A 301 -27.58 -0.49 -4.32
CA THR A 301 -26.93 0.54 -5.13
C THR A 301 -26.41 -0.02 -6.46
N ILE A 302 -25.77 -1.18 -6.43
CA ILE A 302 -25.26 -1.83 -7.65
C ILE A 302 -26.42 -2.24 -8.58
N ASP A 303 -27.50 -2.80 -8.02
CA ASP A 303 -28.67 -3.18 -8.80
C ASP A 303 -29.32 -1.94 -9.45
N GLN A 304 -29.40 -0.81 -8.76
CA GLN A 304 -29.88 0.46 -9.32
C GLN A 304 -28.98 0.96 -10.46
N LEU A 305 -27.66 1.02 -10.26
CA LEU A 305 -26.71 1.47 -11.29
C LEU A 305 -26.75 0.57 -12.53
N ARG A 306 -26.83 -0.74 -12.34
CA ARG A 306 -26.94 -1.70 -13.45
C ARG A 306 -28.26 -1.60 -14.21
N SER A 307 -29.36 -1.25 -13.53
CA SER A 307 -30.68 -1.10 -14.18
C SER A 307 -30.72 0.00 -15.24
N ILE A 308 -29.79 0.97 -15.17
CA ILE A 308 -29.66 2.07 -16.15
C ILE A 308 -28.42 1.93 -17.04
N SER A 309 -27.70 0.81 -16.94
CA SER A 309 -26.49 0.54 -17.73
C SER A 309 -26.86 -0.22 -19.01
N ASP A 310 -26.69 0.41 -20.17
CA ASP A 310 -26.96 -0.22 -21.47
C ASP A 310 -26.12 -1.49 -21.69
N SER A 311 -24.87 -1.49 -21.23
CA SER A 311 -23.98 -2.64 -21.34
C SER A 311 -24.47 -3.83 -20.52
N TYR A 312 -25.02 -3.61 -19.33
CA TYR A 312 -25.63 -4.63 -18.50
C TYR A 312 -26.92 -5.18 -19.12
N LEU A 313 -27.83 -4.28 -19.56
CA LEU A 313 -29.10 -4.65 -20.17
C LEU A 313 -28.90 -5.50 -21.42
N ASN A 314 -27.92 -5.15 -22.25
CA ASN A 314 -27.52 -5.93 -23.41
C ASN A 314 -26.95 -7.32 -23.05
N ARG A 315 -26.30 -7.45 -21.90
CA ARG A 315 -25.72 -8.71 -21.41
C ARG A 315 -26.80 -9.70 -20.97
N ILE A 316 -27.80 -9.22 -20.22
CA ILE A 316 -28.87 -10.08 -19.66
C ILE A 316 -29.96 -10.42 -20.69
N SER A 317 -30.01 -9.70 -21.81
CA SER A 317 -30.95 -9.94 -22.90
C SER A 317 -30.51 -11.03 -23.92
N ARG A 318 -29.28 -11.51 -23.76
CA ARG A 318 -28.66 -12.60 -24.54
C ARG A 318 -28.68 -13.91 -23.76
#